data_174c1d2b9622a1a3b6ed2835b4c1a293
#
_entry.id   174c1d2b9622a1a3b6ed2835b4c1a293
#
_cell.length_a   1.000
_cell.length_b   1.000
_cell.length_c   1.000
_cell.angle_alpha   90.00
_cell.angle_beta   90.00
_cell.angle_gamma   90.00
#
_symmetry.space_group_name_H-M   'P 1'
#
loop_
_entity.id
_entity.type
_entity.pdbx_description
1 polymer ?
#
loop_
_entity_poly.entity_id
_entity_poly.type
_entity_poly.pdbx_seq_one_letter_code
_entity_poly.pdbx_strand_id
1 'polypeptide(L)'
;FIAFFSVSAIMACNSNVSKSNEGNLQINQVPANDDSEMTVLMREMYDNFEIIKDSIVAGKTVDRILFNNVRRTHWASPTDSTILGPAFEGKAVDFLDKVDSLLLEKVNKEMYFNFTVQACLNCHQEFCPGPIEKVKKLLIQPKH
;
A
#
# COMPACT_ATOMS: atom_id res chain seq x y z
N PHE A 1 18.48 -33.24 -79.74
CA PHE A 1 17.79 -33.64 -78.48
C PHE A 1 18.39 -32.83 -77.37
N ILE A 2 17.65 -31.82 -76.93
CA ILE A 2 18.05 -30.87 -75.87
C ILE A 2 17.30 -31.29 -74.63
N ALA A 3 18.01 -31.76 -73.61
CA ALA A 3 17.45 -32.06 -72.30
C ALA A 3 17.47 -30.78 -71.44
N PHE A 4 16.29 -30.29 -71.13
CA PHE A 4 16.13 -29.21 -70.16
C PHE A 4 16.19 -29.79 -68.75
N PHE A 5 17.21 -29.38 -67.98
CA PHE A 5 17.31 -29.66 -66.57
C PHE A 5 16.68 -28.52 -65.81
N SER A 6 15.51 -28.75 -65.19
CA SER A 6 14.82 -27.81 -64.35
C SER A 6 15.38 -27.90 -62.93
N VAL A 7 16.06 -26.85 -62.50
CA VAL A 7 16.52 -26.70 -61.08
C VAL A 7 15.44 -26.02 -60.35
N SER A 8 14.74 -26.76 -59.49
CA SER A 8 13.81 -26.20 -58.51
C SER A 8 14.59 -25.64 -57.30
N ALA A 9 14.67 -24.31 -57.17
CA ALA A 9 15.19 -23.64 -56.01
C ALA A 9 14.11 -23.63 -54.88
N ILE A 10 14.37 -24.37 -53.82
CA ILE A 10 13.56 -24.33 -52.60
C ILE A 10 13.99 -23.09 -51.79
N MET A 11 13.17 -22.05 -51.84
CA MET A 11 13.32 -20.90 -50.92
C MET A 11 12.83 -21.33 -49.54
N ALA A 12 13.75 -21.55 -48.61
CA ALA A 12 13.48 -21.68 -47.20
C ALA A 12 13.24 -20.26 -46.64
N CYS A 13 11.99 -19.89 -46.39
CA CYS A 13 11.66 -18.72 -45.61
C CYS A 13 12.06 -18.94 -44.16
N ASN A 14 13.16 -18.35 -43.74
CA ASN A 14 13.56 -18.26 -42.36
C ASN A 14 12.77 -17.13 -41.70
N SER A 15 11.64 -17.47 -41.05
CA SER A 15 10.87 -16.55 -40.25
C SER A 15 11.58 -16.33 -38.91
N ASN A 16 12.44 -15.32 -38.85
CA ASN A 16 12.88 -14.77 -37.58
C ASN A 16 11.68 -14.12 -36.90
N VAL A 17 10.98 -14.90 -36.10
CA VAL A 17 10.02 -14.37 -35.13
C VAL A 17 10.83 -13.60 -34.10
N SER A 18 10.85 -12.28 -34.24
CA SER A 18 11.25 -11.36 -33.16
C SER A 18 10.35 -11.65 -31.98
N LYS A 19 10.91 -12.28 -30.93
CA LYS A 19 10.29 -12.27 -29.62
C LYS A 19 10.21 -10.82 -29.17
N SER A 20 9.03 -10.21 -29.32
CA SER A 20 8.65 -9.04 -28.55
C SER A 20 8.84 -9.37 -27.07
N ASN A 21 9.70 -8.61 -26.40
CA ASN A 21 9.77 -8.54 -24.95
C ASN A 21 8.37 -8.12 -24.47
N GLU A 22 7.53 -9.10 -24.14
CA GLU A 22 6.45 -8.88 -23.21
C GLU A 22 7.10 -8.44 -21.92
N GLY A 23 6.97 -7.14 -21.64
CA GLY A 23 7.35 -6.56 -20.37
C GLY A 23 6.68 -7.39 -19.28
N ASN A 24 7.48 -8.15 -18.57
CA ASN A 24 7.08 -8.84 -17.37
C ASN A 24 6.64 -7.76 -16.39
N LEU A 25 5.35 -7.42 -16.41
CA LEU A 25 4.67 -6.81 -15.28
C LEU A 25 4.85 -7.82 -14.16
N GLN A 26 5.91 -7.63 -13.37
CA GLN A 26 6.01 -8.25 -12.08
C GLN A 26 4.81 -7.71 -11.28
N ILE A 27 3.70 -8.41 -11.40
CA ILE A 27 2.69 -8.43 -10.36
C ILE A 27 3.51 -8.83 -9.14
N ASN A 28 3.73 -7.88 -8.22
CA ASN A 28 4.29 -8.15 -6.91
C ASN A 28 3.48 -9.33 -6.38
N GLN A 29 4.04 -10.54 -6.53
CA GLN A 29 3.49 -11.71 -5.89
C GLN A 29 3.54 -11.39 -4.40
N VAL A 30 2.37 -11.19 -3.81
CA VAL A 30 2.21 -11.22 -2.36
C VAL A 30 3.01 -12.44 -1.90
N PRO A 31 4.00 -12.28 -1.00
CA PRO A 31 4.76 -13.42 -0.52
C PRO A 31 3.76 -14.49 -0.09
N ALA A 32 4.07 -15.76 -0.37
CA ALA A 32 3.24 -16.91 0.02
C ALA A 32 3.28 -17.13 1.54
N ASN A 33 3.08 -16.08 2.29
CA ASN A 33 2.81 -16.01 3.71
C ASN A 33 1.31 -15.79 3.81
N ASP A 34 0.60 -16.49 4.67
CA ASP A 34 -0.84 -16.44 4.91
C ASP A 34 -1.36 -15.07 5.38
N ASP A 35 -0.64 -13.99 5.09
CA ASP A 35 -1.00 -12.62 5.45
C ASP A 35 -2.12 -12.10 4.54
N SER A 36 -3.21 -11.68 5.12
CA SER A 36 -4.30 -11.02 4.39
C SER A 36 -3.85 -9.68 3.80
N GLU A 37 -4.57 -9.18 2.76
CA GLU A 37 -4.31 -7.85 2.19
C GLU A 37 -4.31 -6.75 3.26
N MET A 38 -5.23 -6.83 4.22
CA MET A 38 -5.31 -5.89 5.33
C MET A 38 -4.05 -5.96 6.20
N THR A 39 -3.53 -7.16 6.48
CA THR A 39 -2.31 -7.32 7.27
C THR A 39 -1.10 -6.67 6.59
N VAL A 40 -0.94 -6.90 5.28
CA VAL A 40 0.13 -6.27 4.49
C VAL A 40 -0.04 -4.76 4.48
N LEU A 41 -1.25 -4.26 4.20
CA LEU A 41 -1.57 -2.83 4.22
C LEU A 41 -1.22 -2.16 5.55
N MET A 42 -1.58 -2.79 6.68
CA MET A 42 -1.31 -2.23 8.02
C MET A 42 0.18 -2.11 8.31
N ARG A 43 1.01 -3.06 7.83
CA ARG A 43 2.47 -2.96 7.95
C ARG A 43 3.04 -1.82 7.11
N GLU A 44 2.63 -1.73 5.84
CA GLU A 44 3.04 -0.64 4.95
C GLU A 44 2.66 0.73 5.53
N MET A 45 1.43 0.85 6.05
CA MET A 45 0.97 2.09 6.68
C MET A 45 1.79 2.42 7.93
N TYR A 46 2.10 1.43 8.77
CA TYR A 46 2.93 1.65 9.95
C TYR A 46 4.29 2.23 9.58
N ASP A 47 4.98 1.62 8.60
CA ASP A 47 6.30 2.06 8.15
C ASP A 47 6.24 3.49 7.56
N ASN A 48 5.22 3.79 6.75
CA ASN A 48 4.99 5.14 6.24
C ASN A 48 4.73 6.15 7.36
N PHE A 49 3.95 5.77 8.39
CA PHE A 49 3.65 6.66 9.53
C PHE A 49 4.87 6.90 10.42
N GLU A 50 5.82 5.97 10.53
CA GLU A 50 7.12 6.24 11.17
C GLU A 50 7.88 7.36 10.42
N ILE A 51 7.97 7.29 9.08
CA ILE A 51 8.60 8.32 8.25
C ILE A 51 7.89 9.67 8.38
N ILE A 52 6.55 9.68 8.38
CA ILE A 52 5.73 10.88 8.57
C ILE A 52 6.00 11.51 9.93
N LYS A 53 6.00 10.71 11.00
CA LYS A 53 6.32 11.12 12.35
C LYS A 53 7.68 11.82 12.42
N ASP A 54 8.71 11.15 11.90
CA ASP A 54 10.08 11.67 11.93
C ASP A 54 10.19 13.00 11.15
N SER A 55 9.48 13.11 10.03
CA SER A 55 9.44 14.35 9.24
C SER A 55 8.76 15.49 10.01
N ILE A 56 7.64 15.22 10.68
CA ILE A 56 6.92 16.20 11.50
C ILE A 56 7.77 16.66 12.68
N VAL A 57 8.38 15.73 13.42
CA VAL A 57 9.23 16.04 14.59
C VAL A 57 10.46 16.84 14.19
N ALA A 58 11.01 16.59 12.99
CA ALA A 58 12.13 17.33 12.42
C ALA A 58 11.71 18.67 11.78
N GLY A 59 10.43 19.04 11.78
CA GLY A 59 9.92 20.26 11.13
C GLY A 59 10.05 20.24 9.61
N LYS A 60 10.16 19.06 9.00
CA LYS A 60 10.28 18.89 7.55
C LYS A 60 8.91 18.78 6.88
N THR A 61 8.89 18.99 5.56
CA THR A 61 7.71 18.74 4.74
C THR A 61 7.46 17.24 4.66
N VAL A 62 6.20 16.84 4.90
CA VAL A 62 5.78 15.44 4.75
C VAL A 62 5.45 15.19 3.28
N ASP A 63 6.01 14.13 2.70
CA ASP A 63 5.67 13.71 1.34
C ASP A 63 4.27 13.07 1.33
N ARG A 64 3.40 13.61 0.46
CA ARG A 64 2.02 13.14 0.31
C ARG A 64 1.93 11.70 -0.23
N ILE A 65 2.98 11.22 -0.89
CA ILE A 65 3.03 9.85 -1.43
C ILE A 65 2.91 8.80 -0.31
N LEU A 66 3.36 9.12 0.90
CA LEU A 66 3.26 8.24 2.07
C LEU A 66 1.81 7.92 2.51
N PHE A 67 0.84 8.67 1.98
CA PHE A 67 -0.59 8.47 2.26
C PHE A 67 -1.33 7.77 1.11
N ASN A 68 -0.66 7.33 0.04
CA ASN A 68 -1.32 6.80 -1.15
C ASN A 68 -2.13 5.52 -0.90
N ASN A 69 -1.73 4.73 0.09
CA ASN A 69 -2.36 3.45 0.38
C ASN A 69 -3.45 3.50 1.47
N VAL A 70 -3.56 4.60 2.25
CA VAL A 70 -4.47 4.68 3.42
C VAL A 70 -5.94 4.42 3.06
N ARG A 71 -6.39 4.83 1.85
CA ARG A 71 -7.78 4.63 1.43
C ARG A 71 -8.13 3.16 1.18
N ARG A 72 -7.13 2.28 1.03
CA ARG A 72 -7.34 0.84 0.89
C ARG A 72 -7.94 0.20 2.14
N THR A 73 -7.95 0.87 3.29
CA THR A 73 -8.62 0.40 4.52
C THR A 73 -10.10 0.09 4.32
N HIS A 74 -10.78 0.72 3.35
CA HIS A 74 -12.19 0.45 3.05
C HIS A 74 -12.43 -0.89 2.35
N TRP A 75 -11.45 -1.45 1.62
CA TRP A 75 -11.68 -2.63 0.76
C TRP A 75 -10.61 -3.71 0.85
N ALA A 76 -9.52 -3.49 1.57
CA ALA A 76 -8.53 -4.54 1.79
C ALA A 76 -9.15 -5.69 2.59
N SER A 77 -8.97 -6.92 2.10
CA SER A 77 -9.53 -8.12 2.72
C SER A 77 -8.84 -8.41 4.06
N PRO A 78 -9.57 -8.44 5.20
CA PRO A 78 -8.99 -8.81 6.49
C PRO A 78 -8.82 -10.33 6.62
N THR A 79 -8.03 -10.76 7.61
CA THR A 79 -7.87 -12.19 7.96
C THR A 79 -9.20 -12.79 8.44
N ASP A 80 -9.95 -12.03 9.22
CA ASP A 80 -11.29 -12.39 9.69
C ASP A 80 -12.32 -11.48 9.03
N SER A 81 -13.04 -12.00 8.03
CA SER A 81 -14.05 -11.25 7.30
C SER A 81 -15.31 -10.94 8.13
N THR A 82 -15.47 -11.56 9.29
CA THR A 82 -16.64 -11.31 10.18
C THR A 82 -16.62 -9.92 10.83
N ILE A 83 -15.44 -9.26 10.84
CA ILE A 83 -15.31 -7.88 11.34
C ILE A 83 -15.92 -6.85 10.40
N LEU A 84 -16.09 -7.21 9.11
CA LEU A 84 -16.62 -6.27 8.11
C LEU A 84 -18.10 -5.96 8.38
N GLY A 85 -18.39 -4.68 8.54
CA GLY A 85 -19.73 -4.19 8.82
C GLY A 85 -19.75 -2.71 9.16
N PRO A 86 -20.91 -2.14 9.51
CA PRO A 86 -21.08 -0.70 9.75
C PRO A 86 -20.14 -0.14 10.83
N ALA A 87 -19.82 -0.92 11.87
CA ALA A 87 -18.90 -0.49 12.93
C ALA A 87 -17.46 -0.36 12.39
N PHE A 88 -16.98 -1.36 11.64
CA PHE A 88 -15.66 -1.30 10.99
C PHE A 88 -15.58 -0.14 10.00
N GLU A 89 -16.60 0.02 9.16
CA GLU A 89 -16.69 1.11 8.18
C GLU A 89 -16.64 2.47 8.86
N GLY A 90 -17.37 2.66 9.97
CA GLY A 90 -17.33 3.89 10.75
C GLY A 90 -15.93 4.22 11.28
N LYS A 91 -15.14 3.21 11.71
CA LYS A 91 -13.74 3.41 12.13
C LYS A 91 -12.83 3.76 10.94
N ALA A 92 -13.03 3.12 9.79
CA ALA A 92 -12.26 3.42 8.59
C ALA A 92 -12.52 4.86 8.11
N VAL A 93 -13.77 5.31 8.12
CA VAL A 93 -14.14 6.71 7.80
C VAL A 93 -13.49 7.68 8.78
N ASP A 94 -13.61 7.46 10.12
CA ASP A 94 -12.98 8.33 11.12
C ASP A 94 -11.46 8.44 10.92
N PHE A 95 -10.81 7.31 10.65
CA PHE A 95 -9.37 7.33 10.35
C PHE A 95 -9.04 8.18 9.12
N LEU A 96 -9.77 8.03 8.02
CA LEU A 96 -9.54 8.79 6.80
C LEU A 96 -9.81 10.28 6.96
N ASP A 97 -10.83 10.66 7.74
CA ASP A 97 -11.11 12.06 8.09
C ASP A 97 -9.96 12.70 8.88
N LYS A 98 -9.32 11.93 9.79
CA LYS A 98 -8.12 12.40 10.51
C LYS A 98 -6.92 12.54 9.58
N VAL A 99 -6.73 11.61 8.63
CA VAL A 99 -5.68 11.72 7.61
C VAL A 99 -5.90 12.95 6.75
N ASP A 100 -7.11 13.20 6.25
CA ASP A 100 -7.41 14.36 5.43
C ASP A 100 -7.20 15.67 6.23
N SER A 101 -7.58 15.69 7.51
CA SER A 101 -7.30 16.81 8.41
C SER A 101 -5.81 17.07 8.59
N LEU A 102 -5.00 16.01 8.78
CA LEU A 102 -3.54 16.12 8.89
C LEU A 102 -2.92 16.66 7.60
N LEU A 103 -3.42 16.25 6.43
CA LEU A 103 -2.92 16.71 5.14
C LEU A 103 -3.21 18.19 4.87
N LEU A 104 -4.29 18.72 5.42
CA LEU A 104 -4.69 20.13 5.31
C LEU A 104 -3.99 21.04 6.34
N GLU A 105 -3.58 20.47 7.48
CA GLU A 105 -2.99 21.22 8.59
C GLU A 105 -1.58 21.75 8.25
N LYS A 106 -1.27 22.98 8.66
CA LYS A 106 0.02 23.61 8.39
C LYS A 106 0.83 23.94 9.65
N VAL A 107 0.16 24.12 10.78
CA VAL A 107 0.77 24.66 12.03
C VAL A 107 0.88 23.58 13.08
N ASN A 108 -0.20 22.87 13.38
CA ASN A 108 -0.32 21.92 14.50
C ASN A 108 -0.14 20.44 14.06
N LYS A 109 0.79 20.16 13.14
CA LYS A 109 0.95 18.83 12.55
C LYS A 109 1.15 17.71 13.57
N GLU A 110 1.89 17.96 14.66
CA GLU A 110 2.10 16.96 15.72
C GLU A 110 0.76 16.53 16.36
N MET A 111 -0.13 17.50 16.66
CA MET A 111 -1.43 17.24 17.23
C MET A 111 -2.33 16.45 16.26
N TYR A 112 -2.42 16.87 14.99
CA TYR A 112 -3.25 16.18 14.00
C TYR A 112 -2.72 14.80 13.64
N PHE A 113 -1.41 14.62 13.65
CA PHE A 113 -0.79 13.30 13.51
C PHE A 113 -1.19 12.39 14.69
N ASN A 114 -1.14 12.89 15.92
CA ASN A 114 -1.56 12.14 17.10
C ASN A 114 -3.06 11.78 17.06
N PHE A 115 -3.93 12.65 16.51
CA PHE A 115 -5.34 12.31 16.29
C PHE A 115 -5.51 11.18 15.29
N THR A 116 -4.70 11.18 14.21
CA THR A 116 -4.71 10.09 13.23
C THR A 116 -4.24 8.76 13.86
N VAL A 117 -3.17 8.78 14.65
CA VAL A 117 -2.69 7.60 15.39
C VAL A 117 -3.74 7.12 16.40
N GLN A 118 -4.44 8.05 17.07
CA GLN A 118 -5.51 7.67 17.99
C GLN A 118 -6.68 6.99 17.26
N ALA A 119 -7.05 7.41 16.06
CA ALA A 119 -8.04 6.71 15.24
C ALA A 119 -7.60 5.28 14.90
N CYS A 120 -6.31 5.07 14.58
CA CYS A 120 -5.75 3.72 14.42
C CYS A 120 -5.93 2.89 15.70
N LEU A 121 -5.58 3.44 16.85
CA LEU A 121 -5.72 2.76 18.15
C LEU A 121 -7.18 2.40 18.46
N ASN A 122 -8.12 3.30 18.20
CA ASN A 122 -9.55 3.09 18.45
C ASN A 122 -10.11 1.94 17.58
N CYS A 123 -9.67 1.84 16.32
CA CYS A 123 -10.03 0.73 15.45
C CYS A 123 -9.41 -0.58 15.94
N HIS A 124 -8.12 -0.58 16.25
CA HIS A 124 -7.40 -1.75 16.73
C HIS A 124 -7.93 -2.30 18.07
N GLN A 125 -8.37 -1.43 18.98
CA GLN A 125 -8.96 -1.85 20.25
C GLN A 125 -10.22 -2.71 20.07
N GLU A 126 -10.97 -2.45 19.01
CA GLU A 126 -12.25 -3.14 18.75
C GLU A 126 -12.07 -4.40 17.91
N PHE A 127 -11.22 -4.34 16.88
CA PHE A 127 -11.18 -5.38 15.85
C PHE A 127 -9.90 -6.21 15.82
N CYS A 128 -8.75 -5.67 16.27
CA CYS A 128 -7.46 -6.34 16.17
C CYS A 128 -6.47 -5.85 17.25
N PRO A 129 -6.60 -6.25 18.51
CA PRO A 129 -5.84 -5.66 19.63
C PRO A 129 -4.33 -5.98 19.62
N GLY A 130 -3.89 -7.01 18.90
CA GLY A 130 -2.48 -7.45 18.89
C GLY A 130 -1.46 -6.34 18.60
N PRO A 131 -1.63 -5.48 17.59
CA PRO A 131 -0.67 -4.44 17.25
C PRO A 131 -0.68 -3.18 18.14
N ILE A 132 -1.59 -3.03 19.11
CA ILE A 132 -1.79 -1.80 19.89
C ILE A 132 -0.48 -1.24 20.44
N GLU A 133 0.35 -2.07 21.07
CA GLU A 133 1.61 -1.61 21.68
C GLU A 133 2.63 -1.13 20.62
N LYS A 134 2.57 -1.69 19.41
CA LYS A 134 3.38 -1.20 18.29
C LYS A 134 2.84 0.14 17.80
N VAL A 135 1.53 0.27 17.58
CA VAL A 135 0.89 1.51 17.09
C VAL A 135 1.08 2.68 18.07
N LYS A 136 1.06 2.44 19.41
CA LYS A 136 1.35 3.46 20.41
C LYS A 136 2.71 4.13 20.25
N LYS A 137 3.71 3.44 19.68
CA LYS A 137 5.05 4.00 19.43
C LYS A 137 5.04 5.12 18.39
N LEU A 138 4.01 5.20 17.55
CA LEU A 138 3.83 6.30 16.60
C LEU A 138 3.47 7.62 17.30
N LEU A 139 2.88 7.61 18.50
CA LEU A 139 2.52 8.85 19.18
C LEU A 139 3.73 9.77 19.39
N ILE A 140 3.59 11.03 18.99
CA ILE A 140 4.56 12.07 19.27
C ILE A 140 4.32 12.55 20.72
N GLN A 141 5.35 12.41 21.55
CA GLN A 141 5.29 12.87 22.94
C GLN A 141 5.49 14.39 23.00
N PRO A 142 4.80 15.11 23.92
CA PRO A 142 5.03 16.54 24.10
C PRO A 142 6.50 16.77 24.50
N LYS A 143 7.10 17.81 23.92
CA LYS A 143 8.44 18.26 24.32
C LYS A 143 8.32 18.90 25.71
N HIS A 144 9.03 18.35 26.69
CA HIS A 144 9.17 18.92 28.04
C HIS A 144 10.11 20.11 28.02
#